data_b3e9298a6ce1097900681e3d13d3425e
#
_entry.id   b3e9298a6ce1097900681e3d13d3425e
#
_cell.length_a   1.000
_cell.length_b   1.000
_cell.length_c   1.000
_cell.angle_alpha   90.00
_cell.angle_beta   90.00
_cell.angle_gamma   90.00
#
_symmetry.space_group_name_H-M   'P 1'
#
loop_
_entity.id
_entity.type
_entity.pdbx_description
1 polymer ?
#
loop_
_entity_poly.entity_id
_entity_poly.type
_entity_poly.pdbx_seq_one_letter_code
_entity_poly.pdbx_strand_id
1 'polypeptide(L)'
;LKDDVPKLHFVVLGRGLQLDDLKRRAIDLNLDNVHFLAAVGMEEVGAFLCSVDALLIHLNSDSLFKITIPGKTQAYMAVGKPIIMGVSGDASNLVSRADCGACFEPENSVELAAAVQSLMLQDPNDIQRLGKNAARFYDENLSVKVGVDSFTKVFNEVIHMGQR
;
A
#
# COMPACT_ATOMS: atom_id res chain seq x y z
N LEU A 1 8.98 -17.68 6.12
CA LEU A 1 9.54 -16.70 5.16
C LEU A 1 11.04 -16.44 5.35
N LYS A 2 11.51 -16.26 6.60
CA LYS A 2 12.94 -15.95 6.85
C LYS A 2 13.86 -16.99 6.24
N ASP A 3 13.60 -18.27 6.51
CA ASP A 3 14.44 -19.37 6.06
C ASP A 3 14.19 -19.74 4.59
N ASP A 4 12.95 -19.56 4.12
CA ASP A 4 12.55 -19.89 2.74
C ASP A 4 12.99 -18.82 1.73
N VAL A 5 13.11 -17.58 2.19
CA VAL A 5 13.40 -16.41 1.33
C VAL A 5 14.45 -15.50 2.01
N PRO A 6 15.73 -15.94 2.03
CA PRO A 6 16.78 -15.27 2.82
C PRO A 6 17.14 -13.84 2.34
N LYS A 7 16.68 -13.45 1.14
CA LYS A 7 16.86 -12.10 0.60
C LYS A 7 15.71 -11.15 0.91
N LEU A 8 14.65 -11.63 1.57
CA LEU A 8 13.51 -10.82 1.94
C LEU A 8 13.82 -9.99 3.18
N HIS A 9 13.65 -8.69 3.08
CA HIS A 9 13.74 -7.77 4.20
C HIS A 9 12.43 -6.98 4.33
N PHE A 10 11.93 -6.88 5.56
CA PHE A 10 10.83 -5.99 5.90
C PHE A 10 11.37 -4.74 6.55
N VAL A 11 10.89 -3.58 6.11
CA VAL A 11 11.27 -2.30 6.69
C VAL A 11 10.03 -1.60 7.24
N VAL A 12 10.04 -1.31 8.53
CA VAL A 12 9.01 -0.55 9.23
C VAL A 12 9.56 0.85 9.49
N LEU A 13 9.06 1.82 8.72
CA LEU A 13 9.47 3.22 8.85
C LEU A 13 8.41 3.99 9.65
N GLY A 14 8.81 4.59 10.75
CA GLY A 14 7.93 5.48 11.49
C GLY A 14 7.92 5.29 12.99
N ARG A 15 6.81 5.68 13.59
CA ARG A 15 6.54 5.58 15.03
C ARG A 15 5.09 5.14 15.26
N GLY A 16 4.83 4.51 16.39
CA GLY A 16 3.50 4.05 16.77
C GLY A 16 3.49 3.47 18.17
N LEU A 17 2.31 3.32 18.73
CA LEU A 17 2.12 2.84 20.11
C LEU A 17 2.69 1.42 20.34
N GLN A 18 2.66 0.59 19.31
CA GLN A 18 3.10 -0.80 19.41
C GLN A 18 4.56 -1.02 18.95
N LEU A 19 5.30 0.05 18.62
CA LEU A 19 6.64 -0.09 18.03
C LEU A 19 7.60 -0.88 18.92
N ASP A 20 7.62 -0.61 20.22
CA ASP A 20 8.53 -1.27 21.16
C ASP A 20 8.14 -2.73 21.39
N ASP A 21 6.85 -3.05 21.37
CA ASP A 21 6.36 -4.43 21.44
C ASP A 21 6.73 -5.22 20.18
N LEU A 22 6.61 -4.61 19.01
CA LEU A 22 7.02 -5.21 17.73
C LEU A 22 8.53 -5.47 17.69
N LYS A 23 9.35 -4.54 18.16
CA LYS A 23 10.79 -4.72 18.26
C LYS A 23 11.18 -5.87 19.19
N ARG A 24 10.56 -5.93 20.39
CA ARG A 24 10.78 -7.05 21.32
C ARG A 24 10.41 -8.38 20.66
N ARG A 25 9.23 -8.45 20.03
CA ARG A 25 8.79 -9.67 19.37
C ARG A 25 9.71 -10.10 18.22
N ALA A 26 10.27 -9.15 17.47
CA ALA A 26 11.24 -9.46 16.42
C ALA A 26 12.52 -10.07 17.00
N ILE A 27 13.00 -9.56 18.14
CA ILE A 27 14.16 -10.12 18.87
C ILE A 27 13.84 -11.53 19.38
N ASP A 28 12.72 -11.72 20.07
CA ASP A 28 12.30 -12.99 20.65
C ASP A 28 12.18 -14.12 19.60
N LEU A 29 11.77 -13.72 18.37
CA LEU A 29 11.63 -14.62 17.22
C LEU A 29 12.90 -14.68 16.35
N ASN A 30 14.00 -14.04 16.75
CA ASN A 30 15.25 -13.96 15.99
C ASN A 30 15.04 -13.49 14.53
N LEU A 31 14.20 -12.48 14.31
CA LEU A 31 13.94 -11.92 12.98
C LEU A 31 14.97 -10.85 12.63
N ASP A 32 16.10 -11.24 12.06
CA ASP A 32 17.18 -10.35 11.61
C ASP A 32 16.88 -9.65 10.27
N ASN A 33 15.84 -10.09 9.59
CA ASN A 33 15.34 -9.53 8.34
C ASN A 33 14.19 -8.51 8.51
N VAL A 34 13.87 -8.10 9.74
CA VAL A 34 12.89 -7.05 10.04
C VAL A 34 13.62 -5.82 10.61
N HIS A 35 13.54 -4.72 9.91
CA HIS A 35 14.26 -3.49 10.22
C HIS A 35 13.30 -2.39 10.67
N PHE A 36 13.58 -1.74 11.79
CA PHE A 36 12.80 -0.64 12.32
C PHE A 36 13.58 0.65 12.18
N LEU A 37 13.09 1.56 11.36
CA LEU A 37 13.70 2.87 11.10
C LEU A 37 12.88 3.98 11.75
N ALA A 38 13.55 5.03 12.18
CA ALA A 38 12.91 6.22 12.71
C ALA A 38 12.04 6.91 11.64
N ALA A 39 11.04 7.67 12.08
CA ALA A 39 10.26 8.50 11.17
C ALA A 39 11.16 9.55 10.52
N VAL A 40 10.99 9.74 9.22
CA VAL A 40 11.66 10.76 8.41
C VAL A 40 10.71 11.94 8.13
N GLY A 41 11.21 13.03 7.62
CA GLY A 41 10.43 14.17 7.16
C GLY A 41 9.55 13.84 5.95
N MET A 42 8.48 14.60 5.75
CA MET A 42 7.56 14.37 4.61
C MET A 42 8.27 14.46 3.27
N GLU A 43 9.28 15.32 3.17
CA GLU A 43 10.12 15.50 1.97
C GLU A 43 10.99 14.27 1.65
N GLU A 44 11.31 13.47 2.66
CA GLU A 44 12.16 12.29 2.51
C GLU A 44 11.36 10.99 2.26
N VAL A 45 10.09 10.96 2.70
CA VAL A 45 9.22 9.76 2.58
C VAL A 45 9.14 9.28 1.13
N GLY A 46 8.97 10.18 0.17
CA GLY A 46 8.87 9.82 -1.25
C GLY A 46 10.11 9.08 -1.76
N ALA A 47 11.31 9.58 -1.45
CA ALA A 47 12.57 8.95 -1.83
C ALA A 47 12.71 7.56 -1.18
N PHE A 48 12.30 7.44 0.09
CA PHE A 48 12.31 6.16 0.79
C PHE A 48 11.37 5.14 0.13
N LEU A 49 10.14 5.53 -0.18
CA LEU A 49 9.17 4.65 -0.85
C LEU A 49 9.65 4.21 -2.24
N CYS A 50 10.40 5.06 -2.95
CA CYS A 50 11.00 4.71 -4.23
C CYS A 50 12.14 3.68 -4.09
N SER A 51 12.80 3.57 -2.94
CA SER A 51 13.97 2.72 -2.73
C SER A 51 13.65 1.25 -2.42
N VAL A 52 12.38 0.90 -2.19
CA VAL A 52 11.94 -0.46 -1.88
C VAL A 52 11.33 -1.14 -3.12
N ASP A 53 11.23 -2.46 -3.10
CA ASP A 53 10.71 -3.25 -4.23
C ASP A 53 9.18 -3.34 -4.22
N ALA A 54 8.55 -3.38 -3.05
CA ALA A 54 7.11 -3.41 -2.87
C ALA A 54 6.68 -2.69 -1.58
N LEU A 55 5.43 -2.31 -1.51
CA LEU A 55 4.86 -1.55 -0.40
C LEU A 55 3.71 -2.32 0.25
N LEU A 56 3.76 -2.47 1.57
CA LEU A 56 2.78 -3.21 2.35
C LEU A 56 1.80 -2.25 3.02
N ILE A 57 0.50 -2.52 2.86
CA ILE A 57 -0.58 -1.89 3.62
C ILE A 57 -1.32 -2.99 4.37
N HIS A 58 -1.42 -2.87 5.67
CA HIS A 58 -2.17 -3.80 6.51
C HIS A 58 -2.95 -3.02 7.57
N LEU A 59 -4.22 -3.39 7.75
CA LEU A 59 -5.08 -2.97 8.86
C LEU A 59 -5.67 -4.22 9.51
N ASN A 60 -6.25 -4.05 10.71
CA ASN A 60 -7.01 -5.12 11.35
C ASN A 60 -8.35 -5.37 10.61
N SER A 61 -9.06 -6.42 11.00
CA SER A 61 -10.31 -6.87 10.35
C SER A 61 -11.57 -6.11 10.79
N ASP A 62 -11.44 -4.85 11.22
CA ASP A 62 -12.59 -4.01 11.59
C ASP A 62 -13.49 -3.72 10.37
N SER A 63 -14.81 -3.76 10.60
CA SER A 63 -15.81 -3.49 9.56
C SER A 63 -15.69 -2.11 8.92
N LEU A 64 -15.22 -1.10 9.67
CA LEU A 64 -14.97 0.25 9.17
C LEU A 64 -13.92 0.26 8.05
N PHE A 65 -12.92 -0.60 8.15
CA PHE A 65 -11.86 -0.65 7.14
C PHE A 65 -12.29 -1.27 5.83
N LYS A 66 -13.42 -2.01 5.79
CA LYS A 66 -13.97 -2.54 4.53
C LYS A 66 -14.45 -1.44 3.56
N ILE A 67 -14.88 -0.30 4.09
CA ILE A 67 -15.36 0.86 3.34
C ILE A 67 -14.38 2.04 3.36
N THR A 68 -13.16 1.80 3.82
CA THR A 68 -12.12 2.83 3.95
C THR A 68 -10.97 2.54 3.01
N ILE A 69 -10.55 3.55 2.27
CA ILE A 69 -9.29 3.51 1.51
C ILE A 69 -8.22 4.22 2.32
N PRO A 70 -7.23 3.50 2.87
CA PRO A 70 -6.13 4.14 3.62
C PRO A 70 -5.40 5.17 2.78
N GLY A 71 -5.10 6.35 3.32
CA GLY A 71 -4.41 7.41 2.60
C GLY A 71 -3.05 6.99 2.01
N LYS A 72 -2.39 6.02 2.63
CA LYS A 72 -1.17 5.39 2.11
C LYS A 72 -1.37 4.77 0.72
N THR A 73 -2.57 4.26 0.41
CA THR A 73 -2.87 3.61 -0.87
C THR A 73 -2.60 4.55 -2.05
N GLN A 74 -3.06 5.79 -1.95
CA GLN A 74 -2.83 6.81 -2.99
C GLN A 74 -1.35 7.15 -3.12
N ALA A 75 -0.66 7.36 -2.00
CA ALA A 75 0.77 7.68 -2.00
C ALA A 75 1.61 6.52 -2.60
N TYR A 76 1.27 5.28 -2.27
CA TYR A 76 1.96 4.09 -2.77
C TYR A 76 1.72 3.87 -4.26
N MET A 77 0.49 4.08 -4.72
CA MET A 77 0.19 4.05 -6.16
C MET A 77 0.95 5.14 -6.92
N ALA A 78 0.99 6.37 -6.39
CA ALA A 78 1.72 7.49 -7.01
C ALA A 78 3.22 7.20 -7.17
N VAL A 79 3.83 6.50 -6.22
CA VAL A 79 5.25 6.08 -6.29
C VAL A 79 5.50 5.01 -7.37
N GLY A 80 4.47 4.30 -7.79
CA GLY A 80 4.59 3.30 -8.85
C GLY A 80 5.32 2.03 -8.42
N LYS A 81 5.07 1.55 -7.21
CA LYS A 81 5.57 0.26 -6.72
C LYS A 81 4.43 -0.73 -6.56
N PRO A 82 4.69 -2.05 -6.69
CA PRO A 82 3.72 -3.07 -6.35
C PRO A 82 3.21 -2.93 -4.93
N ILE A 83 1.92 -3.19 -4.72
CA ILE A 83 1.28 -3.07 -3.41
C ILE A 83 0.85 -4.45 -2.92
N ILE A 84 1.23 -4.78 -1.69
CA ILE A 84 0.71 -5.95 -0.96
C ILE A 84 -0.35 -5.41 0.01
N MET A 85 -1.63 -5.78 -0.21
CA MET A 85 -2.77 -5.18 0.47
C MET A 85 -3.45 -6.18 1.41
N GLY A 86 -3.33 -5.96 2.72
CA GLY A 86 -4.04 -6.68 3.78
C GLY A 86 -5.16 -5.84 4.38
N VAL A 87 -6.06 -5.36 3.53
CA VAL A 87 -7.28 -4.63 3.92
C VAL A 87 -8.40 -5.12 3.03
N SER A 88 -9.46 -5.68 3.61
CA SER A 88 -10.61 -6.17 2.85
C SER A 88 -11.50 -5.03 2.33
N GLY A 89 -12.30 -5.29 1.29
CA GLY A 89 -13.29 -4.33 0.76
C GLY A 89 -12.71 -3.35 -0.25
N ASP A 90 -13.04 -2.05 -0.12
CA ASP A 90 -12.76 -1.05 -1.15
C ASP A 90 -11.27 -0.89 -1.48
N ALA A 91 -10.41 -1.01 -0.48
CA ALA A 91 -8.97 -0.89 -0.69
C ALA A 91 -8.39 -2.06 -1.50
N SER A 92 -8.79 -3.31 -1.20
CA SER A 92 -8.36 -4.48 -1.98
C SER A 92 -8.96 -4.48 -3.40
N ASN A 93 -10.24 -4.09 -3.53
CA ASN A 93 -10.87 -3.92 -4.83
C ASN A 93 -10.12 -2.92 -5.72
N LEU A 94 -9.60 -1.85 -5.12
CA LEU A 94 -8.84 -0.84 -5.84
C LEU A 94 -7.51 -1.38 -6.35
N VAL A 95 -6.75 -2.13 -5.53
CA VAL A 95 -5.49 -2.77 -5.94
C VAL A 95 -5.74 -3.81 -7.03
N SER A 96 -6.81 -4.61 -6.91
CA SER A 96 -7.18 -5.62 -7.91
C SER A 96 -7.61 -4.98 -9.24
N ARG A 97 -8.42 -3.93 -9.22
CA ARG A 97 -8.83 -3.20 -10.43
C ARG A 97 -7.66 -2.53 -11.15
N ALA A 98 -6.70 -2.05 -10.39
CA ALA A 98 -5.49 -1.44 -10.93
C ALA A 98 -4.49 -2.49 -11.47
N ASP A 99 -4.66 -3.77 -11.18
CA ASP A 99 -3.67 -4.84 -11.45
C ASP A 99 -2.26 -4.39 -11.00
N CYS A 100 -2.15 -3.97 -9.73
CA CYS A 100 -0.93 -3.33 -9.23
C CYS A 100 -0.30 -4.02 -8.02
N GLY A 101 -0.69 -5.26 -7.74
CA GLY A 101 -0.12 -6.01 -6.63
C GLY A 101 -0.94 -7.23 -6.21
N ALA A 102 -0.79 -7.64 -4.97
CA ALA A 102 -1.48 -8.79 -4.40
C ALA A 102 -2.30 -8.39 -3.17
N CYS A 103 -3.43 -9.06 -2.96
CA CYS A 103 -4.27 -8.89 -1.78
C CYS A 103 -4.24 -10.15 -0.92
N PHE A 104 -4.40 -9.97 0.38
CA PHE A 104 -4.54 -11.07 1.35
C PHE A 104 -5.55 -10.66 2.44
N GLU A 105 -6.14 -11.63 3.13
CA GLU A 105 -7.07 -11.33 4.23
C GLU A 105 -6.34 -10.66 5.41
N PRO A 106 -6.90 -9.60 5.99
CA PRO A 106 -6.34 -8.95 7.18
C PRO A 106 -6.02 -9.95 8.28
N GLU A 107 -4.92 -9.72 9.00
CA GLU A 107 -4.46 -10.56 10.12
C GLU A 107 -4.11 -12.01 9.76
N ASN A 108 -4.12 -12.38 8.47
CA ASN A 108 -3.74 -13.70 7.98
C ASN A 108 -2.26 -13.72 7.56
N SER A 109 -1.39 -14.13 8.48
CA SER A 109 0.06 -14.19 8.23
C SER A 109 0.46 -15.25 7.19
N VAL A 110 -0.35 -16.30 7.01
CA VAL A 110 -0.09 -17.34 6.01
C VAL A 110 -0.34 -16.79 4.60
N GLU A 111 -1.45 -16.09 4.42
CA GLU A 111 -1.74 -15.46 3.13
C GLU A 111 -0.79 -14.31 2.81
N LEU A 112 -0.38 -13.50 3.80
CA LEU A 112 0.67 -12.51 3.63
C LEU A 112 1.96 -13.19 3.13
N ALA A 113 2.37 -14.28 3.76
CA ALA A 113 3.56 -15.01 3.35
C ALA A 113 3.47 -15.51 1.90
N ALA A 114 2.32 -16.08 1.52
CA ALA A 114 2.06 -16.53 0.15
C ALA A 114 2.08 -15.38 -0.86
N ALA A 115 1.48 -14.23 -0.52
CA ALA A 115 1.48 -13.04 -1.38
C ALA A 115 2.90 -12.51 -1.63
N VAL A 116 3.72 -12.45 -0.57
CA VAL A 116 5.12 -12.02 -0.67
C VAL A 116 5.93 -12.99 -1.52
N GLN A 117 5.82 -14.30 -1.27
CA GLN A 117 6.53 -15.34 -2.05
C GLN A 117 6.12 -15.29 -3.53
N SER A 118 4.82 -15.17 -3.81
CA SER A 118 4.32 -15.05 -5.18
C SER A 118 4.91 -13.84 -5.90
N LEU A 119 5.01 -12.69 -5.23
CA LEU A 119 5.61 -11.49 -5.80
C LEU A 119 7.10 -11.69 -6.09
N MET A 120 7.84 -12.30 -5.17
CA MET A 120 9.29 -12.54 -5.32
C MET A 120 9.65 -13.53 -6.41
N LEU A 121 8.72 -14.42 -6.79
CA LEU A 121 8.92 -15.41 -7.88
C LEU A 121 8.57 -14.83 -9.26
N GLN A 122 8.01 -13.63 -9.35
CA GLN A 122 7.68 -13.00 -10.62
C GLN A 122 8.94 -12.52 -11.37
N ASP A 123 8.83 -12.47 -12.69
CA ASP A 123 9.85 -11.84 -13.52
C ASP A 123 9.97 -10.34 -13.20
N PRO A 124 11.19 -9.76 -13.20
CA PRO A 124 11.38 -8.33 -12.98
C PRO A 124 10.52 -7.42 -13.87
N ASN A 125 10.21 -7.85 -15.10
CA ASN A 125 9.32 -7.11 -15.99
C ASN A 125 7.87 -7.09 -15.48
N ASP A 126 7.41 -8.19 -14.88
CA ASP A 126 6.07 -8.24 -14.27
C ASP A 126 5.99 -7.34 -13.03
N ILE A 127 7.00 -7.37 -12.17
CA ILE A 127 7.12 -6.44 -11.04
C ILE A 127 7.07 -4.98 -11.52
N GLN A 128 7.82 -4.66 -12.57
CA GLN A 128 7.81 -3.31 -13.16
C GLN A 128 6.43 -2.97 -13.75
N ARG A 129 5.75 -3.94 -14.37
CA ARG A 129 4.40 -3.76 -14.93
C ARG A 129 3.40 -3.42 -13.83
N LEU A 130 3.42 -4.15 -12.70
CA LEU A 130 2.57 -3.85 -11.54
C LEU A 130 2.77 -2.43 -11.03
N GLY A 131 4.03 -1.99 -10.90
CA GLY A 131 4.35 -0.62 -10.49
C GLY A 131 3.84 0.43 -11.49
N LYS A 132 4.03 0.21 -12.80
CA LYS A 132 3.50 1.10 -13.84
C LYS A 132 1.98 1.17 -13.83
N ASN A 133 1.31 0.06 -13.56
CA ASN A 133 -0.14 0.01 -13.42
C ASN A 133 -0.61 0.83 -12.22
N ALA A 134 0.09 0.74 -11.08
CA ALA A 134 -0.19 1.56 -9.90
C ALA A 134 -0.13 3.07 -10.22
N ALA A 135 0.97 3.53 -10.81
CA ALA A 135 1.16 4.93 -11.16
C ALA A 135 0.10 5.43 -12.15
N ARG A 136 -0.14 4.67 -13.23
CA ARG A 136 -1.17 4.99 -14.21
C ARG A 136 -2.55 5.10 -13.57
N PHE A 137 -2.93 4.12 -12.74
CA PHE A 137 -4.23 4.15 -12.08
C PHE A 137 -4.38 5.35 -11.16
N TYR A 138 -3.32 5.73 -10.43
CA TYR A 138 -3.31 6.94 -9.63
C TYR A 138 -3.54 8.19 -10.47
N ASP A 139 -2.79 8.36 -11.55
CA ASP A 139 -2.90 9.54 -12.42
C ASP A 139 -4.29 9.68 -13.02
N GLU A 140 -4.88 8.57 -13.46
CA GLU A 140 -6.19 8.54 -14.13
C GLU A 140 -7.40 8.65 -13.18
N ASN A 141 -7.26 8.22 -11.91
CA ASN A 141 -8.41 8.06 -11.03
C ASN A 141 -8.30 8.74 -9.66
N LEU A 142 -7.09 8.95 -9.14
CA LEU A 142 -6.89 9.33 -7.74
C LEU A 142 -6.07 10.62 -7.57
N SER A 143 -5.51 11.16 -8.63
CA SER A 143 -4.68 12.37 -8.55
C SER A 143 -5.50 13.58 -8.08
N VAL A 144 -4.82 14.53 -7.45
CA VAL A 144 -5.45 15.79 -7.02
C VAL A 144 -6.18 16.48 -8.17
N LYS A 145 -5.60 16.44 -9.39
CA LYS A 145 -6.24 16.99 -10.58
C LYS A 145 -7.59 16.34 -10.86
N VAL A 146 -7.65 15.00 -10.88
CA VAL A 146 -8.90 14.25 -11.12
C VAL A 146 -9.93 14.56 -10.02
N GLY A 147 -9.50 14.64 -8.77
CA GLY A 147 -10.37 15.03 -7.66
C GLY A 147 -10.97 16.42 -7.84
N VAL A 148 -10.14 17.42 -8.14
CA VAL A 148 -10.57 18.82 -8.38
C VAL A 148 -11.53 18.89 -9.56
N ASP A 149 -11.21 18.26 -10.69
CA ASP A 149 -12.05 18.24 -11.89
C ASP A 149 -13.43 17.62 -11.59
N SER A 150 -13.46 16.54 -10.82
CA SER A 150 -14.69 15.87 -10.41
C SER A 150 -15.56 16.74 -9.51
N PHE A 151 -15.00 17.39 -8.51
CA PHE A 151 -15.73 18.34 -7.65
C PHE A 151 -16.24 19.53 -8.43
N THR A 152 -15.40 20.12 -9.31
CA THR A 152 -15.79 21.25 -10.15
C THR A 152 -16.98 20.90 -11.04
N LYS A 153 -17.00 19.70 -11.62
CA LYS A 153 -18.14 19.21 -12.41
C LYS A 153 -19.43 19.16 -11.59
N VAL A 154 -19.40 18.55 -10.41
CA VAL A 154 -20.57 18.44 -9.52
C VAL A 154 -21.08 19.83 -9.11
N PHE A 155 -20.19 20.74 -8.73
CA PHE A 155 -20.60 22.10 -8.35
C PHE A 155 -21.26 22.85 -9.50
N ASN A 156 -20.74 22.75 -10.72
CA ASN A 156 -21.34 23.37 -11.88
C ASN A 156 -22.74 22.78 -12.18
N GLU A 157 -22.91 21.47 -12.08
CA GLU A 157 -24.22 20.82 -12.24
C GLU A 157 -25.24 21.34 -11.23
N VAL A 158 -24.88 21.44 -9.94
CA VAL A 158 -25.77 21.95 -8.89
C VAL A 158 -26.15 23.42 -9.13
N ILE A 159 -25.18 24.26 -9.51
CA ILE A 159 -25.46 25.69 -9.82
C ILE A 159 -26.46 25.81 -10.97
N HIS A 160 -26.31 25.03 -12.04
CA HIS A 160 -27.24 25.06 -13.18
C HIS A 160 -28.62 24.49 -12.86
N MET A 161 -28.72 23.50 -11.91
CA MET A 161 -30.02 23.02 -11.43
C MET A 161 -30.79 24.07 -10.61
N GLY A 162 -30.07 24.87 -9.82
CA GLY A 162 -30.67 25.91 -8.97
C GLY A 162 -31.14 27.16 -9.72
N GLN A 163 -30.81 27.26 -11.03
CA GLN A 163 -31.26 28.38 -11.90
C GLN A 163 -32.51 28.07 -12.74
N ARG A 164 -33.11 26.92 -12.58
CA ARG A 164 -34.39 26.51 -13.19
C ARG A 164 -35.50 26.55 -12.17
#